data_9ec52f653bf7cdabc6f1058503892eef
#
_entry.id   9ec52f653bf7cdabc6f1058503892eef
#
_cell.length_a   1.000
_cell.length_b   1.000
_cell.length_c   1.000
_cell.angle_alpha   90.00
_cell.angle_beta   90.00
_cell.angle_gamma   90.00
#
_symmetry.space_group_name_H-M   'P 1'
#
loop_
_entity.id
_entity.type
_entity.pdbx_description
1 polymer ?
#
loop_
_entity_poly.entity_id
_entity_poly.type
_entity_poly.pdbx_seq_one_letter_code
_entity_poly.pdbx_strand_id
1 'polypeptide(L)'
;MVLAAHHEEAARRREAAYAYSHVSAARLHGLHLWNVDSSIHVTTPRCPGRSGRAEDVRIHSGTLLPSELCVLRGLPATTLERTLVDSARIMRRGQAQILLDHGLRLGADREAVDALLASAEGKRGIRTARAAWGLASELSESPGESLLRYLLTLMPFEMPDQQVEVSTRLGRYRLDFAWVKLKVGIEFDGDIKYFAYEPTGEALLRERKRERALMEGGWILLRIEWRDLFDEAGLRRRIAAVLKAGA
;
A
#
# COMPACT_ATOMS: atom_id res chain seq x y z
N MET A 1 -0.15 -18.35 -11.72
CA MET A 1 -0.79 -19.09 -12.85
C MET A 1 -0.98 -18.20 -14.09
N VAL A 2 -1.76 -17.13 -14.06
CA VAL A 2 -2.08 -16.30 -15.26
C VAL A 2 -0.84 -15.74 -15.96
N LEU A 3 0.11 -15.15 -15.25
CA LEU A 3 1.33 -14.56 -15.84
C LEU A 3 2.25 -15.62 -16.45
N ALA A 4 2.35 -16.80 -15.86
CA ALA A 4 3.13 -17.89 -16.41
C ALA A 4 2.51 -18.41 -17.73
N ALA A 5 1.19 -18.60 -17.76
CA ALA A 5 0.49 -19.01 -18.99
C ALA A 5 0.63 -17.96 -20.11
N HIS A 6 0.53 -16.67 -19.78
CA HIS A 6 0.79 -15.59 -20.74
C HIS A 6 2.23 -15.63 -21.27
N HIS A 7 3.21 -15.87 -20.39
CA HIS A 7 4.61 -15.95 -20.78
C HIS A 7 4.89 -17.11 -21.76
N GLU A 8 4.34 -18.28 -21.46
CA GLU A 8 4.45 -19.45 -22.34
C GLU A 8 3.82 -19.21 -23.72
N GLU A 9 2.65 -18.57 -23.76
CA GLU A 9 1.96 -18.24 -25.00
C GLU A 9 2.73 -17.20 -25.82
N ALA A 10 3.24 -16.14 -25.18
CA ALA A 10 4.08 -15.13 -25.84
C ALA A 10 5.38 -15.75 -26.41
N ALA A 11 5.99 -16.68 -25.67
CA ALA A 11 7.18 -17.41 -26.15
C ALA A 11 6.86 -18.28 -27.38
N ARG A 12 5.71 -18.96 -27.40
CA ARG A 12 5.26 -19.74 -28.55
C ARG A 12 5.04 -18.87 -29.79
N ARG A 13 4.51 -17.67 -29.62
CA ARG A 13 4.26 -16.69 -30.68
C ARG A 13 5.50 -15.93 -31.12
N ARG A 14 6.65 -16.14 -30.47
CA ARG A 14 7.90 -15.40 -30.72
C ARG A 14 7.68 -13.87 -30.63
N GLU A 15 6.91 -13.42 -29.65
CA GLU A 15 6.68 -12.01 -29.41
C GLU A 15 7.98 -11.28 -29.09
N ALA A 16 7.99 -9.97 -29.38
CA ALA A 16 9.15 -9.12 -29.07
C ALA A 16 9.47 -9.12 -27.57
N ALA A 17 10.74 -8.92 -27.24
CA ALA A 17 11.19 -8.86 -25.85
C ALA A 17 10.35 -7.86 -25.03
N TYR A 18 9.84 -8.30 -23.88
CA TYR A 18 9.06 -7.54 -22.94
C TYR A 18 9.46 -7.88 -21.50
N ALA A 19 9.09 -7.03 -20.57
CA ALA A 19 9.13 -7.34 -19.15
C ALA A 19 7.75 -7.07 -18.52
N TYR A 20 7.33 -7.89 -17.57
CA TYR A 20 6.20 -7.58 -16.72
C TYR A 20 6.52 -6.31 -15.94
N SER A 21 5.56 -5.41 -15.87
CA SER A 21 5.73 -4.09 -15.28
C SER A 21 4.48 -3.67 -14.53
N HIS A 22 4.50 -2.48 -13.91
CA HIS A 22 3.34 -1.91 -13.23
C HIS A 22 2.67 -2.94 -12.29
N VAL A 23 1.34 -3.08 -12.37
CA VAL A 23 0.54 -3.97 -11.50
C VAL A 23 0.96 -5.45 -11.63
N SER A 24 1.39 -5.91 -12.82
CA SER A 24 1.86 -7.29 -13.00
C SER A 24 3.17 -7.56 -12.28
N ALA A 25 4.16 -6.67 -12.40
CA ALA A 25 5.39 -6.78 -11.64
C ALA A 25 5.13 -6.61 -10.13
N ALA A 26 4.24 -5.71 -9.75
CA ALA A 26 3.81 -5.54 -8.35
C ALA A 26 3.27 -6.85 -7.74
N ARG A 27 2.47 -7.61 -8.49
CA ARG A 27 2.02 -8.95 -8.09
C ARG A 27 3.17 -9.95 -7.94
N LEU A 28 4.14 -9.92 -8.85
CA LEU A 28 5.33 -10.80 -8.79
C LEU A 28 6.21 -10.49 -7.60
N HIS A 29 6.37 -9.20 -7.24
CA HIS A 29 7.07 -8.75 -6.03
C HIS A 29 6.30 -9.04 -4.73
N GLY A 30 5.02 -9.44 -4.82
CA GLY A 30 4.17 -9.65 -3.65
C GLY A 30 3.69 -8.35 -2.99
N LEU A 31 3.70 -7.24 -3.73
CA LEU A 31 3.25 -5.95 -3.21
C LEU A 31 1.76 -5.95 -2.88
N HIS A 32 1.38 -5.22 -1.85
CA HIS A 32 -0.02 -4.97 -1.53
C HIS A 32 -0.68 -4.16 -2.66
N LEU A 33 -1.75 -4.72 -3.17
CA LEU A 33 -2.58 -4.12 -4.22
C LEU A 33 -4.03 -4.07 -3.74
N TRP A 34 -4.65 -2.93 -3.91
CA TRP A 34 -6.04 -2.74 -3.51
C TRP A 34 -6.87 -2.18 -4.66
N ASN A 35 -7.99 -2.82 -4.95
CA ASN A 35 -8.96 -2.39 -5.97
C ASN A 35 -8.31 -2.08 -7.34
N VAL A 36 -7.42 -2.98 -7.79
CA VAL A 36 -6.79 -2.95 -9.11
C VAL A 36 -7.39 -4.02 -10.00
N ASP A 37 -7.47 -3.75 -11.29
CA ASP A 37 -7.98 -4.73 -12.27
C ASP A 37 -7.04 -5.94 -12.44
N SER A 38 -7.51 -6.97 -13.13
CA SER A 38 -6.75 -8.19 -13.41
C SER A 38 -5.86 -8.10 -14.66
N SER A 39 -5.81 -6.94 -15.33
CA SER A 39 -5.05 -6.79 -16.57
C SER A 39 -3.57 -7.15 -16.39
N ILE A 40 -3.01 -7.73 -17.44
CA ILE A 40 -1.59 -8.04 -17.54
C ILE A 40 -0.87 -6.80 -18.07
N HIS A 41 0.09 -6.29 -17.32
CA HIS A 41 0.88 -5.13 -17.70
C HIS A 41 2.28 -5.55 -18.13
N VAL A 42 2.68 -5.18 -19.32
CA VAL A 42 4.03 -5.40 -19.86
C VAL A 42 4.62 -4.10 -20.40
N THR A 43 5.94 -3.94 -20.28
CA THR A 43 6.68 -2.86 -20.93
C THR A 43 7.53 -3.46 -22.04
N THR A 44 7.50 -2.82 -23.21
CA THR A 44 8.28 -3.20 -24.40
C THR A 44 8.87 -1.95 -25.06
N PRO A 45 10.06 -2.03 -25.68
CA PRO A 45 10.66 -0.89 -26.39
C PRO A 45 9.80 -0.39 -27.57
N ARG A 46 9.08 -1.29 -28.21
CA ARG A 46 8.20 -0.96 -29.35
C ARG A 46 6.77 -1.37 -29.05
N CYS A 47 5.85 -0.43 -29.19
CA CYS A 47 4.43 -0.76 -29.10
C CYS A 47 4.01 -1.54 -30.34
N PRO A 48 3.58 -2.80 -30.23
CA PRO A 48 3.04 -3.54 -31.36
C PRO A 48 1.78 -2.84 -31.87
N GLY A 49 1.52 -2.96 -33.19
CA GLY A 49 0.32 -2.43 -33.82
C GLY A 49 -0.98 -2.90 -33.14
N ARG A 50 -2.11 -2.30 -33.49
CA ARG A 50 -3.43 -2.60 -32.88
C ARG A 50 -3.95 -4.02 -33.13
N SER A 51 -3.52 -4.67 -34.23
CA SER A 51 -3.97 -6.02 -34.56
C SER A 51 -3.29 -7.07 -33.67
N GLY A 52 -4.08 -7.89 -33.00
CA GLY A 52 -3.61 -9.05 -32.22
C GLY A 52 -3.37 -8.82 -30.73
N ARG A 53 -3.79 -7.68 -30.16
CA ARG A 53 -3.73 -7.47 -28.70
C ARG A 53 -4.83 -8.29 -28.01
N ALA A 54 -4.44 -9.07 -27.02
CA ALA A 54 -5.40 -9.64 -26.08
C ALA A 54 -6.03 -8.50 -25.28
N GLU A 55 -7.35 -8.57 -25.06
CA GLU A 55 -8.10 -7.50 -24.37
C GLU A 55 -7.63 -7.26 -22.93
N ASP A 56 -7.07 -8.28 -22.31
CA ASP A 56 -6.57 -8.28 -20.94
C ASP A 56 -5.11 -7.85 -20.79
N VAL A 57 -4.40 -7.55 -21.91
CA VAL A 57 -2.98 -7.13 -21.90
C VAL A 57 -2.84 -5.64 -22.15
N ARG A 58 -2.27 -4.93 -21.19
CA ARG A 58 -1.90 -3.52 -21.27
C ARG A 58 -0.42 -3.36 -21.59
N ILE A 59 -0.13 -2.87 -22.79
CA ILE A 59 1.22 -2.65 -23.27
C ILE A 59 1.65 -1.21 -23.01
N HIS A 60 2.75 -1.07 -22.29
CA HIS A 60 3.42 0.21 -22.05
C HIS A 60 4.65 0.32 -22.94
N SER A 61 4.77 1.40 -23.71
CA SER A 61 5.97 1.68 -24.51
C SER A 61 7.01 2.37 -23.66
N GLY A 62 8.21 1.85 -23.65
CA GLY A 62 9.32 2.44 -22.91
C GLY A 62 10.57 1.60 -23.00
N THR A 63 11.73 2.26 -22.96
CA THR A 63 13.01 1.59 -22.84
C THR A 63 13.26 1.30 -21.36
N LEU A 64 13.65 0.07 -21.05
CA LEU A 64 14.10 -0.37 -19.75
C LEU A 64 15.61 -0.55 -19.79
N LEU A 65 16.32 0.01 -18.83
CA LEU A 65 17.75 -0.24 -18.67
C LEU A 65 17.95 -1.65 -18.10
N PRO A 66 19.09 -2.31 -18.36
CA PRO A 66 19.39 -3.60 -17.73
C PRO A 66 19.30 -3.59 -16.21
N SER A 67 19.67 -2.46 -15.57
CA SER A 67 19.55 -2.25 -14.12
C SER A 67 18.12 -2.11 -13.61
N GLU A 68 17.14 -1.90 -14.49
CA GLU A 68 15.72 -1.80 -14.16
C GLU A 68 14.97 -3.12 -14.39
N LEU A 69 15.71 -4.19 -14.75
CA LEU A 69 15.18 -5.51 -15.05
C LEU A 69 15.65 -6.54 -14.03
N CYS A 70 14.77 -7.47 -13.71
CA CYS A 70 15.06 -8.63 -12.89
C CYS A 70 14.29 -9.86 -13.40
N VAL A 71 14.57 -11.01 -12.81
CA VAL A 71 13.80 -12.23 -13.05
C VAL A 71 13.11 -12.63 -11.75
N LEU A 72 11.79 -12.70 -11.76
CA LEU A 72 10.97 -13.09 -10.63
C LEU A 72 10.19 -14.36 -10.97
N ARG A 73 10.42 -15.42 -10.21
CA ARG A 73 9.77 -16.73 -10.45
C ARG A 73 9.93 -17.22 -11.89
N GLY A 74 11.10 -16.97 -12.50
CA GLY A 74 11.40 -17.33 -13.88
C GLY A 74 10.82 -16.40 -14.96
N LEU A 75 10.16 -15.29 -14.56
CA LEU A 75 9.53 -14.34 -15.47
C LEU A 75 10.33 -13.03 -15.53
N PRO A 76 10.52 -12.43 -16.72
CA PRO A 76 11.19 -11.13 -16.84
C PRO A 76 10.27 -10.03 -16.26
N ALA A 77 10.79 -9.24 -15.34
CA ALA A 77 10.03 -8.20 -14.66
C ALA A 77 10.88 -6.94 -14.43
N THR A 78 10.22 -5.84 -14.13
CA THR A 78 10.89 -4.64 -13.62
C THR A 78 11.33 -4.82 -12.17
N THR A 79 12.44 -4.19 -11.77
CA THR A 79 12.90 -4.15 -10.37
C THR A 79 11.82 -3.57 -9.45
N LEU A 80 11.98 -3.73 -8.14
CA LEU A 80 11.02 -3.24 -7.15
C LEU A 80 10.80 -1.74 -7.31
N GLU A 81 11.87 -0.95 -7.32
CA GLU A 81 11.84 0.51 -7.41
C GLU A 81 11.18 0.99 -8.71
N ARG A 82 11.56 0.39 -9.84
CA ARG A 82 10.94 0.70 -11.13
C ARG A 82 9.46 0.33 -11.13
N THR A 83 9.08 -0.79 -10.55
CA THR A 83 7.70 -1.25 -10.40
C THR A 83 6.87 -0.28 -9.55
N LEU A 84 7.43 0.22 -8.46
CA LEU A 84 6.78 1.20 -7.59
C LEU A 84 6.46 2.49 -8.35
N VAL A 85 7.44 3.06 -9.04
CA VAL A 85 7.26 4.31 -9.80
C VAL A 85 6.25 4.14 -10.92
N ASP A 86 6.39 3.11 -11.74
CA ASP A 86 5.50 2.88 -12.88
C ASP A 86 4.05 2.61 -12.42
N SER A 87 3.87 1.82 -11.35
CA SER A 87 2.54 1.54 -10.80
C SER A 87 1.89 2.78 -10.19
N ALA A 88 2.62 3.52 -9.35
CA ALA A 88 2.10 4.71 -8.70
C ALA A 88 1.64 5.79 -9.70
N ARG A 89 2.26 5.86 -10.89
CA ARG A 89 1.88 6.80 -11.96
C ARG A 89 0.51 6.51 -12.58
N ILE A 90 0.04 5.28 -12.54
CA ILE A 90 -1.26 4.88 -13.14
C ILE A 90 -2.36 4.65 -12.10
N MET A 91 -2.02 4.68 -10.83
CA MET A 91 -2.94 4.43 -9.71
C MET A 91 -3.58 5.71 -9.17
N ARG A 92 -4.72 5.56 -8.49
CA ARG A 92 -5.27 6.60 -7.63
C ARG A 92 -4.38 6.77 -6.39
N ARG A 93 -4.39 7.96 -5.78
CA ARG A 93 -3.47 8.28 -4.67
C ARG A 93 -3.50 7.26 -3.51
N GLY A 94 -4.68 6.86 -3.04
CA GLY A 94 -4.79 5.85 -1.97
C GLY A 94 -4.22 4.49 -2.36
N GLN A 95 -4.43 4.05 -3.61
CA GLN A 95 -3.84 2.82 -4.14
C GLN A 95 -2.31 2.93 -4.23
N ALA A 96 -1.81 4.07 -4.73
CA ALA A 96 -0.38 4.34 -4.80
C ALA A 96 0.25 4.36 -3.40
N GLN A 97 -0.45 4.94 -2.40
CA GLN A 97 0.04 4.95 -1.02
C GLN A 97 0.22 3.55 -0.44
N ILE A 98 -0.76 2.68 -0.60
CA ILE A 98 -0.70 1.28 -0.16
C ILE A 98 0.49 0.55 -0.81
N LEU A 99 0.66 0.72 -2.12
CA LEU A 99 1.75 0.11 -2.87
C LEU A 99 3.13 0.61 -2.39
N LEU A 100 3.28 1.93 -2.24
CA LEU A 100 4.55 2.56 -1.92
C LEU A 100 4.98 2.29 -0.47
N ASP A 101 4.06 2.34 0.48
CA ASP A 101 4.32 1.99 1.88
C ASP A 101 4.83 0.55 1.98
N HIS A 102 4.13 -0.39 1.32
CA HIS A 102 4.55 -1.78 1.33
C HIS A 102 5.87 -2.00 0.59
N GLY A 103 6.12 -1.25 -0.50
CA GLY A 103 7.40 -1.29 -1.21
C GLY A 103 8.58 -0.87 -0.32
N LEU A 104 8.43 0.19 0.47
CA LEU A 104 9.42 0.59 1.47
C LEU A 104 9.63 -0.49 2.54
N ARG A 105 8.55 -1.07 3.01
CA ARG A 105 8.60 -2.16 3.99
C ARG A 105 9.30 -3.41 3.45
N LEU A 106 9.25 -3.65 2.15
CA LEU A 106 10.01 -4.71 1.45
C LEU A 106 11.46 -4.32 1.17
N GLY A 107 11.89 -3.14 1.57
CA GLY A 107 13.27 -2.68 1.45
C GLY A 107 13.59 -1.96 0.14
N ALA A 108 12.60 -1.34 -0.51
CA ALA A 108 12.87 -0.50 -1.68
C ALA A 108 13.84 0.62 -1.33
N ASP A 109 14.83 0.81 -2.18
CA ASP A 109 15.82 1.87 -2.04
C ASP A 109 15.20 3.24 -2.38
N ARG A 110 15.16 4.13 -1.38
CA ARG A 110 14.60 5.48 -1.52
C ARG A 110 15.31 6.31 -2.57
N GLU A 111 16.64 6.26 -2.59
CA GLU A 111 17.47 7.05 -3.53
C GLU A 111 17.22 6.59 -4.97
N ALA A 112 17.11 5.28 -5.19
CA ALA A 112 16.80 4.72 -6.50
C ALA A 112 15.38 5.10 -6.96
N VAL A 113 14.38 5.10 -6.06
CA VAL A 113 13.02 5.56 -6.39
C VAL A 113 13.01 7.05 -6.71
N ASP A 114 13.73 7.89 -5.93
CA ASP A 114 13.84 9.34 -6.18
C ASP A 114 14.48 9.62 -7.54
N ALA A 115 15.53 8.90 -7.90
CA ALA A 115 16.17 9.02 -9.21
C ALA A 115 15.22 8.62 -10.36
N LEU A 116 14.45 7.56 -10.19
CA LEU A 116 13.44 7.13 -11.16
C LEU A 116 12.29 8.13 -11.29
N LEU A 117 11.83 8.72 -10.19
CA LEU A 117 10.81 9.78 -10.20
C LEU A 117 11.34 11.04 -10.90
N ALA A 118 12.61 11.39 -10.70
CA ALA A 118 13.26 12.50 -11.40
C ALA A 118 13.33 12.23 -12.91
N SER A 119 13.79 11.05 -13.32
CA SER A 119 13.88 10.65 -14.73
C SER A 119 12.52 10.53 -15.44
N ALA A 120 11.43 10.41 -14.68
CA ALA A 120 10.06 10.34 -15.17
C ALA A 120 9.39 11.72 -15.29
N GLU A 121 10.14 12.81 -15.19
CA GLU A 121 9.58 14.15 -15.34
C GLU A 121 8.86 14.32 -16.68
N GLY A 122 7.74 15.05 -16.67
CA GLY A 122 6.87 15.21 -17.83
C GLY A 122 6.00 14.00 -18.20
N LYS A 123 6.28 12.80 -17.65
CA LYS A 123 5.47 11.62 -17.93
C LYS A 123 4.12 11.70 -17.22
N ARG A 124 3.09 11.13 -17.84
CA ARG A 124 1.72 11.08 -17.29
C ARG A 124 1.74 10.44 -15.90
N GLY A 125 1.03 11.05 -14.95
CA GLY A 125 0.85 10.55 -13.59
C GLY A 125 2.01 10.81 -12.62
N ILE A 126 3.12 11.42 -13.07
CA ILE A 126 4.30 11.66 -12.23
C ILE A 126 4.00 12.53 -11.00
N ARG A 127 3.11 13.53 -11.13
CA ARG A 127 2.71 14.38 -9.98
C ARG A 127 2.02 13.57 -8.90
N THR A 128 1.15 12.62 -9.27
CA THR A 128 0.48 11.71 -8.33
C THR A 128 1.48 10.80 -7.64
N ALA A 129 2.40 10.20 -8.41
CA ALA A 129 3.44 9.34 -7.86
C ALA A 129 4.36 10.08 -6.88
N ARG A 130 4.85 11.28 -7.24
CA ARG A 130 5.68 12.12 -6.35
C ARG A 130 4.95 12.51 -5.07
N ALA A 131 3.68 12.92 -5.18
CA ALA A 131 2.89 13.28 -4.00
C ALA A 131 2.66 12.09 -3.06
N ALA A 132 2.39 10.90 -3.60
CA ALA A 132 2.25 9.69 -2.79
C ALA A 132 3.59 9.24 -2.19
N TRP A 133 4.69 9.34 -2.97
CA TRP A 133 6.04 9.01 -2.50
C TRP A 133 6.51 9.90 -1.35
N GLY A 134 6.26 11.21 -1.43
CA GLY A 134 6.58 12.15 -0.35
C GLY A 134 5.85 11.85 0.96
N LEU A 135 4.77 11.09 0.91
CA LEU A 135 4.02 10.62 2.07
C LEU A 135 4.32 9.16 2.43
N ALA A 136 5.16 8.45 1.68
CA ALA A 136 5.37 7.03 1.87
C ALA A 136 6.10 6.71 3.19
N SER A 137 5.65 5.65 3.87
CA SER A 137 6.17 5.21 5.17
C SER A 137 6.22 3.68 5.22
N GLU A 138 7.31 3.14 5.70
CA GLU A 138 7.49 1.71 5.97
C GLU A 138 6.76 1.23 7.24
N LEU A 139 6.26 2.15 8.06
CA LEU A 139 5.63 1.85 9.34
C LEU A 139 4.22 1.26 9.23
N SER A 140 3.54 1.47 8.09
CA SER A 140 2.22 0.86 7.87
C SER A 140 2.34 -0.64 7.61
N GLU A 141 1.72 -1.46 8.44
CA GLU A 141 1.83 -2.92 8.39
C GLU A 141 0.76 -3.59 7.52
N SER A 142 -0.30 -2.86 7.19
CA SER A 142 -1.42 -3.35 6.39
C SER A 142 -1.87 -2.34 5.32
N PRO A 143 -2.57 -2.82 4.28
CA PRO A 143 -3.20 -1.93 3.29
C PRO A 143 -4.17 -0.93 3.92
N GLY A 144 -4.90 -1.34 4.95
CA GLY A 144 -5.86 -0.48 5.64
C GLY A 144 -5.19 0.63 6.44
N GLU A 145 -4.09 0.33 7.14
CA GLU A 145 -3.28 1.36 7.80
C GLU A 145 -2.72 2.37 6.80
N SER A 146 -2.19 1.91 5.66
CA SER A 146 -1.70 2.81 4.61
C SER A 146 -2.79 3.72 4.06
N LEU A 147 -4.00 3.18 3.83
CA LEU A 147 -5.13 3.96 3.34
C LEU A 147 -5.64 4.94 4.41
N LEU A 148 -5.75 4.49 5.67
CA LEU A 148 -6.12 5.35 6.80
C LEU A 148 -5.12 6.50 6.95
N ARG A 149 -3.82 6.21 6.93
CA ARG A 149 -2.78 7.23 6.99
C ARG A 149 -2.90 8.25 5.86
N TYR A 150 -3.15 7.78 4.64
CA TYR A 150 -3.41 8.69 3.52
C TYR A 150 -4.63 9.59 3.79
N LEU A 151 -5.73 9.05 4.28
CA LEU A 151 -6.94 9.83 4.61
C LEU A 151 -6.67 10.86 5.72
N LEU A 152 -5.87 10.49 6.73
CA LEU A 152 -5.46 11.41 7.79
C LEU A 152 -4.70 12.62 7.24
N THR A 153 -3.86 12.45 6.21
CA THR A 153 -3.16 13.59 5.56
C THR A 153 -4.10 14.59 4.87
N LEU A 154 -5.32 14.19 4.57
CA LEU A 154 -6.34 15.06 3.96
C LEU A 154 -7.19 15.80 5.00
N MET A 155 -7.02 15.49 6.28
CA MET A 155 -7.80 16.07 7.36
C MET A 155 -7.08 17.26 7.99
N PRO A 156 -7.83 18.22 8.59
CA PRO A 156 -7.26 19.42 9.22
C PRO A 156 -6.76 19.15 10.66
N PHE A 157 -6.12 18.00 10.88
CA PHE A 157 -5.58 17.62 12.17
C PHE A 157 -4.06 17.45 12.07
N GLU A 158 -3.36 17.62 13.19
CA GLU A 158 -1.96 17.19 13.27
C GLU A 158 -1.88 15.70 12.98
N MET A 159 -0.87 15.29 12.21
CA MET A 159 -0.67 13.86 11.93
C MET A 159 -0.29 13.13 13.23
N PRO A 160 -0.91 11.97 13.49
CA PRO A 160 -0.50 11.13 14.61
C PRO A 160 0.85 10.46 14.33
N ASP A 161 1.55 10.11 15.40
CA ASP A 161 2.68 9.20 15.34
C ASP A 161 2.19 7.79 14.96
N GLN A 162 3.02 7.04 14.20
CA GLN A 162 2.73 5.65 13.82
C GLN A 162 3.42 4.67 14.76
N GLN A 163 2.81 3.49 14.94
CA GLN A 163 3.37 2.34 15.65
C GLN A 163 3.88 2.69 17.04
N VAL A 164 3.05 3.41 17.81
CA VAL A 164 3.40 3.95 19.12
C VAL A 164 3.32 2.89 20.22
N GLU A 165 4.45 2.64 20.90
CA GLU A 165 4.48 1.77 22.08
C GLU A 165 3.97 2.50 23.31
N VAL A 166 2.98 1.91 23.98
CA VAL A 166 2.38 2.41 25.22
C VAL A 166 2.65 1.42 26.35
N SER A 167 3.30 1.89 27.41
CA SER A 167 3.51 1.10 28.61
C SER A 167 2.30 1.20 29.54
N THR A 168 1.81 0.04 29.99
CA THR A 168 0.72 -0.08 30.94
C THR A 168 1.12 -0.99 32.11
N ARG A 169 0.28 -1.09 33.13
CA ARG A 169 0.50 -2.04 34.25
C ARG A 169 0.48 -3.52 33.83
N LEU A 170 -0.11 -3.85 32.68
CA LEU A 170 -0.20 -5.23 32.15
C LEU A 170 0.83 -5.53 31.06
N GLY A 171 1.70 -4.57 30.73
CA GLY A 171 2.73 -4.73 29.70
C GLY A 171 2.76 -3.58 28.70
N ARG A 172 3.53 -3.78 27.63
CA ARG A 172 3.62 -2.83 26.53
C ARG A 172 2.65 -3.23 25.42
N TYR A 173 1.95 -2.24 24.87
CA TYR A 173 1.06 -2.40 23.74
C TYR A 173 1.44 -1.41 22.66
N ARG A 174 1.22 -1.79 21.41
CA ARG A 174 1.53 -0.94 20.25
C ARG A 174 0.23 -0.50 19.59
N LEU A 175 0.09 0.81 19.39
CA LEU A 175 -1.03 1.45 18.69
C LEU A 175 -0.59 1.77 17.27
N ASP A 176 -1.45 1.55 16.27
CA ASP A 176 -1.13 1.82 14.86
C ASP A 176 -0.87 3.31 14.65
N PHE A 177 -1.68 4.17 15.28
CA PHE A 177 -1.52 5.63 15.27
C PHE A 177 -1.84 6.19 16.63
N ALA A 178 -1.14 7.26 17.06
CA ALA A 178 -1.47 7.94 18.30
C ALA A 178 -1.10 9.42 18.31
N TRP A 179 -1.96 10.23 18.89
CA TRP A 179 -1.65 11.57 19.39
C TRP A 179 -1.23 11.43 20.85
N VAL A 180 0.07 11.23 21.06
CA VAL A 180 0.61 10.87 22.38
C VAL A 180 0.28 11.90 23.45
N LYS A 181 0.36 13.22 23.13
CA LYS A 181 0.05 14.30 24.05
C LYS A 181 -1.41 14.32 24.50
N LEU A 182 -2.31 13.89 23.64
CA LEU A 182 -3.75 13.82 23.89
C LEU A 182 -4.18 12.44 24.43
N LYS A 183 -3.25 11.47 24.46
CA LYS A 183 -3.55 10.06 24.76
C LYS A 183 -4.71 9.51 23.92
N VAL A 184 -4.74 9.85 22.65
CA VAL A 184 -5.73 9.34 21.70
C VAL A 184 -5.01 8.37 20.75
N GLY A 185 -5.47 7.13 20.72
CA GLY A 185 -4.97 6.08 19.84
C GLY A 185 -5.99 5.70 18.78
N ILE A 186 -5.51 5.35 17.59
CA ILE A 186 -6.32 4.72 16.56
C ILE A 186 -5.71 3.36 16.24
N GLU A 187 -6.57 2.36 16.10
CA GLU A 187 -6.24 1.02 15.63
C GLU A 187 -7.07 0.70 14.39
N PHE A 188 -6.39 0.19 13.37
CA PHE A 188 -7.07 -0.30 12.19
C PHE A 188 -7.41 -1.78 12.35
N ASP A 189 -8.70 -2.10 12.44
CA ASP A 189 -9.20 -3.46 12.51
C ASP A 189 -9.58 -3.96 11.11
N GLY A 190 -8.69 -4.80 10.53
CA GLY A 190 -8.95 -5.40 9.23
C GLY A 190 -9.85 -6.64 9.38
N ASP A 191 -11.05 -6.61 8.82
CA ASP A 191 -12.07 -7.68 8.85
C ASP A 191 -11.58 -9.07 8.41
N ILE A 192 -10.40 -9.18 7.81
CA ILE A 192 -9.85 -10.44 7.29
C ILE A 192 -9.60 -11.48 8.39
N LYS A 193 -9.45 -11.04 9.64
CA LYS A 193 -9.24 -11.96 10.78
C LYS A 193 -10.52 -12.72 11.19
N TYR A 194 -11.71 -12.23 10.84
CA TYR A 194 -12.98 -12.81 11.27
C TYR A 194 -13.47 -13.96 10.38
N PHE A 195 -13.02 -14.06 9.13
CA PHE A 195 -13.45 -15.13 8.21
C PHE A 195 -12.58 -16.39 8.28
N ALA A 196 -11.38 -16.32 8.87
CA ALA A 196 -10.43 -17.44 8.92
C ALA A 196 -10.28 -18.06 10.32
N TYR A 197 -10.75 -17.40 11.39
CA TYR A 197 -10.55 -17.87 12.78
C TYR A 197 -11.57 -17.22 13.70
N GLU A 198 -12.49 -18.01 14.29
CA GLU A 198 -13.25 -17.52 15.44
C GLU A 198 -12.26 -17.28 16.59
N PRO A 199 -12.19 -16.04 17.13
CA PRO A 199 -11.26 -15.77 18.21
C PRO A 199 -11.63 -16.64 19.40
N THR A 200 -10.67 -17.38 19.91
CA THR A 200 -10.89 -18.18 21.12
C THR A 200 -11.32 -17.28 22.28
N GLY A 201 -12.09 -17.78 23.22
CA GLY A 201 -12.49 -17.04 24.41
C GLY A 201 -11.29 -16.39 25.14
N GLU A 202 -10.11 -17.03 25.09
CA GLU A 202 -8.87 -16.48 25.65
C GLU A 202 -8.33 -15.28 24.85
N ALA A 203 -8.45 -15.28 23.52
CA ALA A 203 -8.02 -14.16 22.70
C ALA A 203 -8.90 -12.93 22.97
N LEU A 204 -10.20 -13.12 23.08
CA LEU A 204 -11.15 -12.06 23.46
C LEU A 204 -10.87 -11.52 24.86
N LEU A 205 -10.56 -12.37 25.83
CA LEU A 205 -10.22 -11.96 27.19
C LEU A 205 -8.90 -11.17 27.22
N ARG A 206 -7.90 -11.58 26.45
CA ARG A 206 -6.63 -10.83 26.32
C ARG A 206 -6.84 -9.46 25.73
N GLU A 207 -7.65 -9.37 24.67
CA GLU A 207 -7.96 -8.09 24.04
C GLU A 207 -8.70 -7.14 24.98
N ARG A 208 -9.72 -7.63 25.70
CA ARG A 208 -10.42 -6.81 26.73
C ARG A 208 -9.50 -6.34 27.85
N LYS A 209 -8.57 -7.20 28.30
CA LYS A 209 -7.57 -6.81 29.33
C LYS A 209 -6.63 -5.72 28.80
N ARG A 210 -6.19 -5.85 27.55
CA ARG A 210 -5.37 -4.85 26.86
C ARG A 210 -6.08 -3.50 26.78
N GLU A 211 -7.30 -3.49 26.24
CA GLU A 211 -8.10 -2.29 26.10
C GLU A 211 -8.34 -1.59 27.45
N ARG A 212 -8.72 -2.39 28.46
CA ARG A 212 -8.90 -1.87 29.81
C ARG A 212 -7.63 -1.24 30.40
N ALA A 213 -6.46 -1.88 30.20
CA ALA A 213 -5.19 -1.35 30.71
C ALA A 213 -4.79 -0.03 30.03
N LEU A 214 -5.09 0.13 28.75
CA LEU A 214 -4.90 1.38 28.01
C LEU A 214 -5.85 2.47 28.54
N MET A 215 -7.15 2.15 28.70
CA MET A 215 -8.14 3.08 29.25
C MET A 215 -7.80 3.52 30.70
N GLU A 216 -7.34 2.62 31.55
CA GLU A 216 -6.85 2.94 32.91
C GLU A 216 -5.60 3.86 32.86
N GLY A 217 -4.80 3.79 31.79
CA GLY A 217 -3.71 4.73 31.48
C GLY A 217 -4.18 6.09 30.97
N GLY A 218 -5.49 6.29 30.82
CA GLY A 218 -6.11 7.51 30.32
C GLY A 218 -6.13 7.60 28.79
N TRP A 219 -5.91 6.50 28.07
CA TRP A 219 -5.99 6.48 26.61
C TRP A 219 -7.43 6.36 26.12
N ILE A 220 -7.76 7.14 25.10
CA ILE A 220 -9.00 7.01 24.32
C ILE A 220 -8.65 6.23 23.06
N LEU A 221 -9.30 5.10 22.83
CA LEU A 221 -9.07 4.26 21.66
C LEU A 221 -10.20 4.39 20.65
N LEU A 222 -9.84 4.61 19.40
CA LEU A 222 -10.75 4.64 18.26
C LEU A 222 -10.40 3.49 17.30
N ARG A 223 -11.32 2.55 17.12
CA ARG A 223 -11.18 1.48 16.12
C ARG A 223 -11.79 1.91 14.81
N ILE A 224 -11.04 1.68 13.75
CA ILE A 224 -11.39 1.99 12.36
C ILE A 224 -11.40 0.71 11.57
N GLU A 225 -12.50 0.45 10.88
CA GLU A 225 -12.67 -0.71 9.98
C GLU A 225 -12.63 -0.27 8.51
N TRP A 226 -12.55 -1.24 7.60
CA TRP A 226 -12.55 -0.96 6.16
C TRP A 226 -13.72 -0.08 5.72
N ARG A 227 -14.94 -0.35 6.22
CA ARG A 227 -16.14 0.43 5.87
C ARG A 227 -16.01 1.92 6.23
N ASP A 228 -15.31 2.23 7.32
CA ASP A 228 -15.11 3.60 7.78
C ASP A 228 -14.23 4.41 6.82
N LEU A 229 -13.29 3.74 6.11
CA LEU A 229 -12.41 4.38 5.14
C LEU A 229 -13.15 4.90 3.89
N PHE A 230 -14.38 4.46 3.66
CA PHE A 230 -15.23 4.90 2.54
C PHE A 230 -16.24 5.99 2.93
N ASP A 231 -16.35 6.32 4.23
CA ASP A 231 -17.10 7.47 4.73
C ASP A 231 -16.13 8.50 5.32
N GLU A 232 -15.43 9.24 4.44
CA GLU A 232 -14.43 10.24 4.87
C GLU A 232 -15.03 11.29 5.81
N ALA A 233 -16.29 11.69 5.61
CA ALA A 233 -16.97 12.66 6.48
C ALA A 233 -17.28 12.07 7.86
N GLY A 234 -17.75 10.83 7.93
CA GLY A 234 -17.97 10.10 9.17
C GLY A 234 -16.68 9.86 9.92
N LEU A 235 -15.64 9.40 9.22
CA LEU A 235 -14.31 9.18 9.79
C LEU A 235 -13.76 10.48 10.41
N ARG A 236 -13.81 11.60 9.69
CA ARG A 236 -13.38 12.91 10.19
C ARG A 236 -14.15 13.34 11.43
N ARG A 237 -15.48 13.16 11.46
CA ARG A 237 -16.30 13.49 12.65
C ARG A 237 -15.90 12.65 13.86
N ARG A 238 -15.69 11.33 13.68
CA ARG A 238 -15.28 10.43 14.77
C ARG A 238 -13.92 10.81 15.33
N ILE A 239 -12.95 11.09 14.46
CA ILE A 239 -11.60 11.53 14.87
C ILE A 239 -11.68 12.89 15.61
N ALA A 240 -12.42 13.87 15.08
CA ALA A 240 -12.60 15.17 15.74
C ALA A 240 -13.19 15.03 17.15
N ALA A 241 -14.15 14.11 17.33
CA ALA A 241 -14.78 13.88 18.62
C ALA A 241 -13.79 13.34 19.66
N VAL A 242 -12.96 12.37 19.31
CA VAL A 242 -11.97 11.80 20.25
C VAL A 242 -10.83 12.78 20.54
N LEU A 243 -10.37 13.54 19.54
CA LEU A 243 -9.36 14.59 19.77
C LEU A 243 -9.84 15.68 20.69
N LYS A 244 -11.13 16.09 20.58
CA LYS A 244 -11.75 17.05 21.50
C LYS A 244 -11.88 16.49 22.92
N ALA A 245 -12.12 15.19 23.07
CA ALA A 245 -12.23 14.54 24.38
C ALA A 245 -10.87 14.35 25.07
N GLY A 246 -9.77 14.29 24.31
CA GLY A 246 -8.41 14.18 24.82
C GLY A 246 -7.73 15.54 25.09
N ALA A 247 -8.32 16.64 24.62
CA ALA A 247 -7.77 17.99 24.79
C ALA A 247 -8.26 18.60 26.14
#